data_ce5d103d25a6f950b7d208368b2eb587
#
_entry.id   ce5d103d25a6f950b7d208368b2eb587
#
_cell.length_a   1.000
_cell.length_b   1.000
_cell.length_c   1.000
_cell.angle_alpha   90.00
_cell.angle_beta   90.00
_cell.angle_gamma   90.00
#
_symmetry.space_group_name_H-M   'P 1'
#
loop_
_entity.id
_entity.type
_entity.pdbx_description
1 polymer ?
#
loop_
_entity_poly.entity_id
_entity_poly.type
_entity_poly.pdbx_seq_one_letter_code
_entity_poly.pdbx_strand_id
1 'polypeptide(L)'
;SPSTHIPVEFIENAPSKVIDTALTIGHEYIVMAWIEPQNRTLEKYKEYIELFNLFGDQCKKAGIKFAYHNHDFEFEMINGVRPMDLLLDTTDKDLVSFELDLYWITKGGGDPIEYIKKYPKRFPMWHIKDMANDASMTDVGEGIINFEQIFKYKDLSGLEHYFIERDDPSDSLVTAKKSFDAIIKLDI
;
A
#
# COMPACT_ATOMS: atom_id res chain seq x y z
N SER A 1 15.75 -0.03 -5.43
CA SER A 1 14.31 -0.05 -5.09
C SER A 1 13.97 1.23 -4.35
N PRO A 2 12.88 1.93 -4.67
CA PRO A 2 12.50 3.15 -3.96
C PRO A 2 11.94 2.87 -2.56
N SER A 3 11.48 1.65 -2.27
CA SER A 3 10.88 1.29 -1.00
C SER A 3 11.35 -0.07 -0.48
N THR A 4 11.05 -0.33 0.79
CA THR A 4 11.22 -1.62 1.45
C THR A 4 10.06 -1.89 2.40
N HIS A 5 9.52 -3.12 2.37
CA HIS A 5 8.56 -3.60 3.35
C HIS A 5 9.29 -4.09 4.60
N ILE A 6 8.76 -3.76 5.77
CA ILE A 6 9.29 -4.20 7.06
C ILE A 6 8.17 -4.70 7.99
N PRO A 7 8.44 -5.71 8.83
CA PRO A 7 7.55 -6.09 9.93
C PRO A 7 7.45 -4.98 10.98
N VAL A 8 6.28 -4.89 11.65
CA VAL A 8 6.00 -3.88 12.67
C VAL A 8 6.97 -3.95 13.85
N GLU A 9 7.43 -5.15 14.20
CA GLU A 9 8.36 -5.37 15.31
C GLU A 9 9.69 -4.61 15.15
N PHE A 10 10.12 -4.34 13.91
CA PHE A 10 11.31 -3.54 13.67
C PHE A 10 11.06 -2.05 13.95
N ILE A 11 9.84 -1.55 13.68
CA ILE A 11 9.45 -0.18 14.04
C ILE A 11 9.39 -0.05 15.56
N GLU A 12 8.82 -1.04 16.26
CA GLU A 12 8.66 -1.02 17.71
C GLU A 12 10.00 -1.13 18.45
N ASN A 13 10.91 -2.00 17.99
CA ASN A 13 12.09 -2.38 18.76
C ASN A 13 13.40 -1.71 18.29
N ALA A 14 13.48 -1.26 17.03
CA ALA A 14 14.72 -0.74 16.45
C ALA A 14 14.50 0.35 15.39
N PRO A 15 13.65 1.37 15.62
CA PRO A 15 13.25 2.33 14.61
C PRO A 15 14.45 3.06 13.96
N SER A 16 15.42 3.52 14.75
CA SER A 16 16.61 4.20 14.22
C SER A 16 17.43 3.30 13.30
N LYS A 17 17.60 2.02 13.66
CA LYS A 17 18.34 1.07 12.82
C LYS A 17 17.65 0.82 11.48
N VAL A 18 16.31 0.75 11.49
CA VAL A 18 15.51 0.62 10.25
C VAL A 18 15.75 1.82 9.34
N ILE A 19 15.66 3.02 9.90
CA ILE A 19 15.86 4.28 9.16
C ILE A 19 17.29 4.34 8.59
N ASP A 20 18.30 4.10 9.40
CA ASP A 20 19.72 4.12 8.99
C ASP A 20 20.00 3.10 7.88
N THR A 21 19.40 1.89 8.00
CA THR A 21 19.54 0.84 7.00
C THR A 21 18.88 1.26 5.68
N ALA A 22 17.66 1.76 5.72
CA ALA A 22 16.93 2.19 4.54
C ALA A 22 17.66 3.34 3.80
N LEU A 23 18.17 4.32 4.54
CA LEU A 23 18.97 5.42 4.00
C LEU A 23 20.30 4.93 3.39
N THR A 24 20.97 3.97 4.04
CA THR A 24 22.23 3.39 3.54
C THR A 24 22.03 2.68 2.19
N ILE A 25 20.90 2.00 2.03
CA ILE A 25 20.51 1.31 0.78
C ILE A 25 20.03 2.30 -0.27
N GLY A 26 19.60 3.50 0.13
CA GLY A 26 19.06 4.53 -0.76
C GLY A 26 17.56 4.40 -1.03
N HIS A 27 16.79 3.88 -0.07
CA HIS A 27 15.33 3.88 -0.16
C HIS A 27 14.75 5.27 0.10
N GLU A 28 13.64 5.58 -0.57
CA GLU A 28 12.85 6.80 -0.37
C GLU A 28 11.72 6.57 0.64
N TYR A 29 11.24 5.32 0.74
CA TYR A 29 10.13 4.91 1.59
C TYR A 29 10.47 3.69 2.44
N ILE A 30 9.98 3.70 3.67
CA ILE A 30 9.84 2.52 4.53
C ILE A 30 8.36 2.20 4.62
N VAL A 31 7.96 0.95 4.34
CA VAL A 31 6.56 0.53 4.29
C VAL A 31 6.31 -0.57 5.31
N MET A 32 5.31 -0.38 6.16
CA MET A 32 4.76 -1.44 7.01
C MET A 32 3.61 -2.11 6.28
N ALA A 33 3.74 -3.43 6.00
CA ALA A 33 2.88 -4.10 5.03
C ALA A 33 1.95 -5.16 5.63
N TRP A 34 2.04 -5.50 6.91
CA TRP A 34 1.27 -6.60 7.46
C TRP A 34 0.90 -6.41 8.91
N ILE A 35 -0.37 -6.68 9.23
CA ILE A 35 -0.88 -6.77 10.60
C ILE A 35 -1.30 -8.21 10.85
N GLU A 36 -0.71 -8.84 11.87
CA GLU A 36 -1.03 -10.21 12.25
C GLU A 36 -2.52 -10.36 12.63
N PRO A 37 -3.19 -11.48 12.26
CA PRO A 37 -4.63 -11.65 12.47
C PRO A 37 -5.11 -11.37 13.91
N GLN A 38 -4.32 -11.76 14.92
CA GLN A 38 -4.63 -11.52 16.33
C GLN A 38 -4.60 -10.04 16.73
N ASN A 39 -3.98 -9.20 15.90
CA ASN A 39 -3.82 -7.76 16.12
C ASN A 39 -4.84 -6.93 15.33
N ARG A 40 -5.76 -7.55 14.58
CA ARG A 40 -6.76 -6.85 13.75
C ARG A 40 -7.98 -6.46 14.59
N THR A 41 -7.78 -5.66 15.63
CA THR A 41 -8.82 -5.10 16.49
C THR A 41 -8.79 -3.58 16.45
N LEU A 42 -9.93 -2.90 16.73
CA LEU A 42 -9.97 -1.44 16.71
C LEU A 42 -9.01 -0.81 17.73
N GLU A 43 -8.80 -1.48 18.85
CA GLU A 43 -7.84 -1.05 19.87
C GLU A 43 -6.42 -1.06 19.31
N LYS A 44 -6.04 -2.17 18.64
CA LYS A 44 -4.72 -2.30 18.00
C LYS A 44 -4.52 -1.32 16.84
N TYR A 45 -5.55 -1.07 16.03
CA TYR A 45 -5.46 -0.05 14.99
C TYR A 45 -5.19 1.35 15.57
N LYS A 46 -5.77 1.70 16.72
CA LYS A 46 -5.47 2.98 17.42
C LYS A 46 -4.04 3.03 17.92
N GLU A 47 -3.53 1.94 18.50
CA GLU A 47 -2.12 1.84 18.91
C GLU A 47 -1.18 1.99 17.70
N TYR A 48 -1.50 1.36 16.57
CA TYR A 48 -0.73 1.50 15.33
C TYR A 48 -0.78 2.92 14.76
N ILE A 49 -1.90 3.64 14.85
CA ILE A 49 -1.99 5.03 14.42
C ILE A 49 -0.99 5.91 15.20
N GLU A 50 -0.91 5.75 16.51
CA GLU A 50 0.06 6.47 17.34
C GLU A 50 1.50 6.10 16.98
N LEU A 51 1.78 4.81 16.82
CA LEU A 51 3.09 4.30 16.40
C LEU A 51 3.48 4.84 15.01
N PHE A 52 2.57 4.84 14.05
CA PHE A 52 2.83 5.28 12.67
C PHE A 52 3.10 6.79 12.63
N ASN A 53 2.35 7.60 13.37
CA ASN A 53 2.61 9.02 13.48
C ASN A 53 3.98 9.30 14.10
N LEU A 54 4.33 8.58 15.17
CA LEU A 54 5.63 8.71 15.83
C LEU A 54 6.78 8.30 14.90
N PHE A 55 6.65 7.14 14.25
CA PHE A 55 7.68 6.63 13.33
C PHE A 55 7.80 7.49 12.06
N GLY A 56 6.66 7.95 11.52
CA GLY A 56 6.62 8.87 10.39
C GLY A 56 7.34 10.21 10.68
N ASP A 57 7.19 10.75 11.90
CA ASP A 57 7.95 11.93 12.34
C ASP A 57 9.46 11.67 12.40
N GLN A 58 9.88 10.50 12.90
CA GLN A 58 11.28 10.09 12.90
C GLN A 58 11.82 9.93 11.46
N CYS A 59 11.07 9.28 10.58
CA CYS A 59 11.41 9.14 9.17
C CYS A 59 11.56 10.51 8.49
N LYS A 60 10.60 11.41 8.68
CA LYS A 60 10.62 12.77 8.11
C LYS A 60 11.82 13.57 8.56
N LYS A 61 12.19 13.50 9.85
CA LYS A 61 13.40 14.15 10.39
C LYS A 61 14.69 13.60 9.80
N ALA A 62 14.70 12.34 9.41
CA ALA A 62 15.83 11.67 8.77
C ALA A 62 15.85 11.86 7.23
N GLY A 63 14.82 12.45 6.63
CA GLY A 63 14.73 12.66 5.18
C GLY A 63 14.25 11.45 4.39
N ILE A 64 13.55 10.51 5.03
CA ILE A 64 12.89 9.36 4.40
C ILE A 64 11.38 9.41 4.70
N LYS A 65 10.55 8.80 3.87
CA LYS A 65 9.09 8.78 4.03
C LYS A 65 8.63 7.45 4.63
N PHE A 66 7.52 7.49 5.38
CA PHE A 66 6.86 6.30 5.90
C PHE A 66 5.51 6.08 5.22
N ALA A 67 5.18 4.80 4.92
CA ALA A 67 3.90 4.41 4.37
C ALA A 67 3.37 3.11 5.00
N TYR A 68 2.05 2.94 4.92
CA TYR A 68 1.34 1.71 5.22
C TYR A 68 0.79 1.08 3.96
N HIS A 69 0.93 -0.25 3.79
CA HIS A 69 0.39 -1.02 2.68
C HIS A 69 -0.85 -1.80 3.12
N ASN A 70 -1.94 -1.68 2.37
CA ASN A 70 -3.21 -2.34 2.68
C ASN A 70 -3.31 -3.74 2.08
N HIS A 71 -4.11 -4.55 2.76
CA HIS A 71 -4.69 -5.80 2.26
C HIS A 71 -6.23 -5.68 2.19
N ASP A 72 -6.94 -6.80 2.10
CA ASP A 72 -8.40 -6.86 2.10
C ASP A 72 -9.01 -6.65 3.48
N PHE A 73 -8.33 -7.11 4.53
CA PHE A 73 -8.86 -7.10 5.90
C PHE A 73 -9.05 -5.70 6.50
N GLU A 74 -8.36 -4.66 6.01
CA GLU A 74 -8.62 -3.28 6.44
C GLU A 74 -9.93 -2.73 5.91
N PHE A 75 -10.51 -3.39 4.90
CA PHE A 75 -11.82 -3.01 4.34
C PHE A 75 -12.98 -3.75 5.00
N GLU A 76 -12.73 -4.77 5.81
CA GLU A 76 -13.73 -5.44 6.61
C GLU A 76 -14.21 -4.55 7.77
N MET A 77 -15.54 -4.59 8.04
CA MET A 77 -16.10 -3.77 9.11
C MET A 77 -15.90 -4.42 10.48
N ILE A 78 -15.29 -3.71 11.40
CA ILE A 78 -15.13 -4.11 12.79
C ILE A 78 -16.02 -3.19 13.65
N ASN A 79 -17.10 -3.72 14.23
CA ASN A 79 -18.03 -2.95 15.07
C ASN A 79 -18.53 -1.65 14.41
N GLY A 80 -18.79 -1.68 13.10
CA GLY A 80 -19.28 -0.53 12.34
C GLY A 80 -18.18 0.47 11.88
N VAL A 81 -16.91 0.16 12.11
CA VAL A 81 -15.76 0.96 11.68
C VAL A 81 -14.95 0.18 10.64
N ARG A 82 -14.59 0.83 9.55
CA ARG A 82 -13.65 0.25 8.56
C ARG A 82 -12.23 0.67 8.94
N PRO A 83 -11.32 -0.28 9.22
CA PRO A 83 -9.96 0.04 9.64
C PRO A 83 -9.20 0.93 8.66
N MET A 84 -9.36 0.74 7.34
CA MET A 84 -8.72 1.58 6.33
C MET A 84 -9.15 3.05 6.46
N ASP A 85 -10.46 3.31 6.65
CA ASP A 85 -10.95 4.67 6.87
C ASP A 85 -10.38 5.25 8.17
N LEU A 86 -10.36 4.45 9.25
CA LEU A 86 -9.80 4.88 10.54
C LEU A 86 -8.32 5.27 10.42
N LEU A 87 -7.51 4.47 9.72
CA LEU A 87 -6.09 4.77 9.46
C LEU A 87 -5.94 6.07 8.67
N LEU A 88 -6.67 6.23 7.57
CA LEU A 88 -6.58 7.40 6.69
C LEU A 88 -7.09 8.69 7.34
N ASP A 89 -8.16 8.60 8.14
CA ASP A 89 -8.77 9.77 8.81
C ASP A 89 -7.97 10.24 10.03
N THR A 90 -7.20 9.35 10.68
CA THR A 90 -6.60 9.65 12.00
C THR A 90 -5.08 9.79 11.95
N THR A 91 -4.39 9.17 10.98
CA THR A 91 -2.94 9.38 10.82
C THR A 91 -2.65 10.77 10.24
N ASP A 92 -1.56 11.38 10.71
CA ASP A 92 -1.10 12.67 10.20
C ASP A 92 -0.68 12.53 8.73
N LYS A 93 -1.34 13.28 7.85
CA LYS A 93 -1.12 13.25 6.39
C LYS A 93 0.27 13.69 5.96
N ASP A 94 0.96 14.45 6.79
CA ASP A 94 2.31 14.93 6.51
C ASP A 94 3.40 13.98 7.02
N LEU A 95 3.00 12.91 7.73
CA LEU A 95 3.90 11.91 8.33
C LEU A 95 3.69 10.51 7.79
N VAL A 96 2.45 10.14 7.45
CA VAL A 96 2.07 8.79 7.03
C VAL A 96 1.44 8.83 5.67
N SER A 97 2.03 8.15 4.71
CA SER A 97 1.46 7.89 3.39
C SER A 97 0.92 6.46 3.31
N PHE A 98 0.32 6.11 2.19
CA PHE A 98 -0.18 4.75 1.95
C PHE A 98 0.33 4.22 0.62
N GLU A 99 0.73 2.96 0.61
CA GLU A 99 0.98 2.19 -0.60
C GLU A 99 -0.30 1.42 -0.92
N LEU A 100 -1.06 1.92 -1.91
CA LEU A 100 -2.37 1.38 -2.26
C LEU A 100 -2.24 0.13 -3.11
N ASP A 101 -2.64 -1.02 -2.58
CA ASP A 101 -2.74 -2.24 -3.36
C ASP A 101 -4.10 -2.32 -4.05
N LEU A 102 -4.08 -2.28 -5.39
CA LEU A 102 -5.30 -2.21 -6.20
C LEU A 102 -6.09 -3.52 -6.24
N TYR A 103 -5.43 -4.66 -6.07
CA TYR A 103 -6.09 -5.95 -5.94
C TYR A 103 -6.76 -6.09 -4.56
N TRP A 104 -6.00 -5.82 -3.50
CA TRP A 104 -6.49 -6.03 -2.15
C TRP A 104 -7.65 -5.09 -1.78
N ILE A 105 -7.60 -3.81 -2.18
CA ILE A 105 -8.75 -2.92 -1.98
C ILE A 105 -9.97 -3.41 -2.75
N THR A 106 -9.81 -3.87 -4.00
CA THR A 106 -10.92 -4.39 -4.82
C THR A 106 -11.50 -5.66 -4.20
N LYS A 107 -10.64 -6.59 -3.75
CA LYS A 107 -11.05 -7.82 -3.07
C LYS A 107 -11.78 -7.55 -1.75
N GLY A 108 -11.35 -6.55 -1.00
CA GLY A 108 -12.01 -6.09 0.22
C GLY A 108 -13.32 -5.32 -0.02
N GLY A 109 -13.75 -5.17 -1.29
CA GLY A 109 -14.98 -4.48 -1.67
C GLY A 109 -14.89 -2.96 -1.66
N GLY A 110 -13.68 -2.39 -1.64
CA GLY A 110 -13.43 -0.97 -1.83
C GLY A 110 -13.26 -0.60 -3.31
N ASP A 111 -13.42 0.67 -3.63
CA ASP A 111 -13.15 1.24 -4.97
C ASP A 111 -11.89 2.11 -4.88
N PRO A 112 -10.80 1.75 -5.59
CA PRO A 112 -9.57 2.54 -5.59
C PRO A 112 -9.79 4.01 -5.97
N ILE A 113 -10.65 4.27 -6.96
CA ILE A 113 -10.93 5.63 -7.45
C ILE A 113 -11.68 6.45 -6.39
N GLU A 114 -12.64 5.85 -5.69
CA GLU A 114 -13.34 6.53 -4.60
C GLU A 114 -12.39 6.89 -3.46
N TYR A 115 -11.48 5.96 -3.09
CA TYR A 115 -10.46 6.23 -2.06
C TYR A 115 -9.48 7.32 -2.47
N ILE A 116 -8.98 7.30 -3.70
CA ILE A 116 -8.10 8.37 -4.21
C ILE A 116 -8.80 9.73 -4.19
N LYS A 117 -10.09 9.80 -4.56
CA LYS A 117 -10.88 11.04 -4.50
C LYS A 117 -11.13 11.52 -3.08
N LYS A 118 -11.42 10.60 -2.16
CA LYS A 118 -11.68 10.91 -0.74
C LYS A 118 -10.42 11.37 -0.01
N TYR A 119 -9.26 10.80 -0.37
CA TYR A 119 -7.98 11.02 0.31
C TYR A 119 -6.89 11.46 -0.68
N PRO A 120 -7.00 12.66 -1.27
CA PRO A 120 -6.04 13.12 -2.27
C PRO A 120 -4.62 13.25 -1.68
N LYS A 121 -3.63 12.88 -2.50
CA LYS A 121 -2.19 12.92 -2.14
C LYS A 121 -1.77 11.98 -1.00
N ARG A 122 -2.62 11.00 -0.65
CA ARG A 122 -2.28 10.03 0.39
C ARG A 122 -1.64 8.74 -0.14
N PHE A 123 -1.64 8.49 -1.46
CA PHE A 123 -1.23 7.23 -2.07
C PHE A 123 -0.10 7.43 -3.09
N PRO A 124 1.13 7.78 -2.63
CA PRO A 124 2.27 8.00 -3.53
C PRO A 124 2.82 6.71 -4.14
N MET A 125 2.41 5.56 -3.65
CA MET A 125 2.80 4.26 -4.19
C MET A 125 1.59 3.38 -4.43
N TRP A 126 1.64 2.60 -5.53
CA TRP A 126 0.62 1.61 -5.85
C TRP A 126 1.23 0.23 -6.10
N HIS A 127 0.57 -0.82 -5.59
CA HIS A 127 0.77 -2.18 -6.09
C HIS A 127 -0.25 -2.49 -7.17
N ILE A 128 0.26 -2.80 -8.35
CA ILE A 128 -0.50 -3.18 -9.54
C ILE A 128 -0.59 -4.70 -9.57
N LYS A 129 -1.63 -5.22 -8.90
CA LYS A 129 -2.02 -6.63 -8.90
C LYS A 129 -3.40 -6.74 -9.51
N ASP A 130 -3.64 -7.76 -10.34
CA ASP A 130 -4.92 -7.92 -11.04
C ASP A 130 -5.75 -9.07 -10.48
N MET A 131 -7.06 -8.98 -10.64
CA MET A 131 -8.04 -9.90 -10.08
C MET A 131 -8.85 -10.58 -11.18
N ALA A 132 -8.89 -11.90 -11.17
CA ALA A 132 -9.75 -12.69 -12.03
C ALA A 132 -11.23 -12.63 -11.56
N ASN A 133 -12.16 -13.12 -12.40
CA ASN A 133 -13.60 -13.11 -12.09
C ASN A 133 -13.98 -13.92 -10.83
N ASP A 134 -13.15 -14.87 -10.42
CA ASP A 134 -13.33 -15.69 -9.22
C ASP A 134 -12.64 -15.10 -7.97
N ALA A 135 -12.18 -13.87 -8.07
CA ALA A 135 -11.43 -13.13 -7.06
C ALA A 135 -10.03 -13.70 -6.75
N SER A 136 -9.50 -14.64 -7.53
CA SER A 136 -8.10 -15.05 -7.46
C SER A 136 -7.18 -14.00 -8.10
N MET A 137 -5.88 -14.02 -7.79
CA MET A 137 -4.89 -13.20 -8.50
C MET A 137 -4.65 -13.74 -9.90
N THR A 138 -4.44 -12.82 -10.85
CA THR A 138 -4.05 -13.16 -12.22
C THR A 138 -2.94 -12.21 -12.71
N ASP A 139 -2.39 -12.49 -13.88
CA ASP A 139 -1.40 -11.60 -14.50
C ASP A 139 -2.08 -10.28 -14.87
N VAL A 140 -1.39 -9.17 -14.68
CA VAL A 140 -1.93 -7.83 -14.98
C VAL A 140 -2.35 -7.75 -16.46
N GLY A 141 -3.58 -7.28 -16.67
CA GLY A 141 -4.21 -7.21 -17.99
C GLY A 141 -5.04 -8.44 -18.38
N GLU A 142 -5.04 -9.51 -17.57
CA GLU A 142 -5.89 -10.68 -17.75
C GLU A 142 -7.09 -10.71 -16.79
N GLY A 143 -7.18 -9.72 -15.89
CA GLY A 143 -8.22 -9.62 -14.88
C GLY A 143 -9.29 -8.57 -15.16
N ILE A 144 -9.98 -8.16 -14.08
CA ILE A 144 -11.15 -7.27 -14.15
C ILE A 144 -10.84 -5.85 -13.69
N ILE A 145 -9.65 -5.59 -13.11
CA ILE A 145 -9.30 -4.26 -12.61
C ILE A 145 -8.99 -3.32 -13.77
N ASN A 146 -9.72 -2.22 -13.86
CA ASN A 146 -9.53 -1.24 -14.92
C ASN A 146 -8.41 -0.25 -14.59
N PHE A 147 -7.17 -0.66 -14.79
CA PHE A 147 -6.00 0.18 -14.52
C PHE A 147 -5.99 1.48 -15.32
N GLU A 148 -6.42 1.46 -16.58
CA GLU A 148 -6.48 2.69 -17.41
C GLU A 148 -7.37 3.75 -16.77
N GLN A 149 -8.50 3.36 -16.18
CA GLN A 149 -9.37 4.30 -15.47
C GLN A 149 -8.74 4.78 -14.15
N ILE A 150 -8.07 3.90 -13.40
CA ILE A 150 -7.43 4.25 -12.13
C ILE A 150 -6.26 5.21 -12.37
N PHE A 151 -5.43 4.97 -13.39
CA PHE A 151 -4.29 5.82 -13.74
C PHE A 151 -4.67 7.26 -14.11
N LYS A 152 -5.91 7.53 -14.55
CA LYS A 152 -6.40 8.92 -14.75
C LYS A 152 -6.38 9.75 -13.46
N TYR A 153 -6.31 9.11 -12.32
CA TYR A 153 -6.26 9.76 -11.01
C TYR A 153 -4.86 9.75 -10.36
N LYS A 154 -3.82 9.38 -11.11
CA LYS A 154 -2.44 9.30 -10.60
C LYS A 154 -1.97 10.61 -9.96
N ASP A 155 -2.26 11.75 -10.61
CA ASP A 155 -1.89 13.07 -10.09
C ASP A 155 -2.66 13.42 -8.80
N LEU A 156 -3.95 13.06 -8.73
CA LEU A 156 -4.77 13.26 -7.53
C LEU A 156 -4.30 12.38 -6.38
N SER A 157 -3.92 11.14 -6.68
CA SER A 157 -3.33 10.19 -5.73
C SER A 157 -2.01 10.69 -5.15
N GLY A 158 -1.24 11.47 -5.92
CA GLY A 158 0.13 11.86 -5.63
C GLY A 158 1.12 10.75 -6.00
N LEU A 159 0.81 9.92 -7.00
CA LEU A 159 1.60 8.76 -7.39
C LEU A 159 3.03 9.16 -7.77
N GLU A 160 4.01 8.55 -7.11
CA GLU A 160 5.44 8.67 -7.39
C GLU A 160 6.00 7.35 -7.93
N HIS A 161 5.55 6.20 -7.40
CA HIS A 161 6.00 4.88 -7.79
C HIS A 161 4.84 3.89 -7.92
N TYR A 162 4.98 2.92 -8.80
CA TYR A 162 4.11 1.75 -8.82
C TYR A 162 4.91 0.47 -9.04
N PHE A 163 4.40 -0.63 -8.49
CA PHE A 163 5.04 -1.94 -8.52
C PHE A 163 4.08 -2.95 -9.14
N ILE A 164 4.53 -3.62 -10.20
CA ILE A 164 3.78 -4.73 -10.80
C ILE A 164 4.10 -5.98 -10.00
N GLU A 165 3.10 -6.59 -9.41
CA GLU A 165 3.29 -7.74 -8.52
C GLU A 165 2.19 -8.78 -8.68
N ARG A 166 2.56 -10.04 -8.45
CA ARG A 166 1.66 -11.18 -8.27
C ARG A 166 2.25 -12.11 -7.22
N ASP A 167 1.47 -12.46 -6.17
CA ASP A 167 2.00 -13.19 -5.00
C ASP A 167 2.14 -14.71 -5.27
N ASP A 168 1.34 -15.26 -6.21
CA ASP A 168 1.24 -16.71 -6.46
C ASP A 168 1.48 -17.11 -7.94
N PRO A 169 2.54 -16.61 -8.59
CA PRO A 169 2.77 -16.90 -9.99
C PRO A 169 3.18 -18.37 -10.18
N SER A 170 2.61 -19.04 -11.20
CA SER A 170 3.07 -20.37 -11.59
C SER A 170 4.46 -20.35 -12.26
N ASP A 171 4.79 -19.23 -12.93
CA ASP A 171 6.11 -18.92 -13.50
C ASP A 171 6.36 -17.42 -13.36
N SER A 172 7.25 -17.04 -12.45
CA SER A 172 7.52 -15.63 -12.11
C SER A 172 8.04 -14.80 -13.28
N LEU A 173 8.86 -15.39 -14.18
CA LEU A 173 9.41 -14.65 -15.33
C LEU A 173 8.35 -14.43 -16.40
N VAL A 174 7.52 -15.41 -16.66
CA VAL A 174 6.40 -15.30 -17.60
C VAL A 174 5.39 -14.27 -17.09
N THR A 175 4.99 -14.36 -15.81
CA THR A 175 4.10 -13.41 -15.15
C THR A 175 4.65 -11.98 -15.21
N ALA A 176 5.91 -11.78 -14.83
CA ALA A 176 6.53 -10.46 -14.84
C ALA A 176 6.54 -9.86 -16.25
N LYS A 177 6.90 -10.65 -17.26
CA LYS A 177 6.88 -10.18 -18.65
C LYS A 177 5.48 -9.84 -19.15
N LYS A 178 4.48 -10.70 -18.92
CA LYS A 178 3.10 -10.47 -19.37
C LYS A 178 2.52 -9.21 -18.72
N SER A 179 2.66 -9.10 -17.40
CA SER A 179 2.14 -7.98 -16.62
C SER A 179 2.82 -6.65 -17.02
N PHE A 180 4.12 -6.67 -17.25
CA PHE A 180 4.85 -5.52 -17.78
C PHE A 180 4.35 -5.13 -19.18
N ASP A 181 4.26 -6.11 -20.11
CA ASP A 181 3.78 -5.89 -21.48
C ASP A 181 2.32 -5.37 -21.52
N ALA A 182 1.52 -5.66 -20.50
CA ALA A 182 0.17 -5.14 -20.38
C ALA A 182 0.19 -3.65 -19.95
N ILE A 183 0.95 -3.31 -18.91
CA ILE A 183 1.02 -1.94 -18.38
C ILE A 183 1.63 -0.96 -19.38
N ILE A 184 2.70 -1.31 -20.09
CA ILE A 184 3.33 -0.40 -21.06
C ILE A 184 2.44 -0.08 -22.29
N LYS A 185 1.37 -0.86 -22.51
CA LYS A 185 0.38 -0.58 -23.58
C LYS A 185 -0.70 0.39 -23.15
N LEU A 186 -0.84 0.63 -21.87
CA LEU A 186 -1.80 1.61 -21.37
C LEU A 186 -1.29 3.03 -21.69
N ASP A 187 -2.18 3.90 -22.04
CA ASP A 187 -1.90 5.33 -22.19
C ASP A 187 -1.95 6.01 -20.81
N ILE A 188 -0.83 5.91 -20.02
CA ILE A 188 -0.75 6.28 -18.61
C ILE A 188 0.39 7.26 -18.32
#